data_3a3a4038a71c29f74f3236798e634179
#
_entry.id   3a3a4038a71c29f74f3236798e634179
#
_cell.length_a   1.000
_cell.length_b   1.000
_cell.length_c   1.000
_cell.angle_alpha   90.00
_cell.angle_beta   90.00
_cell.angle_gamma   90.00
#
_symmetry.space_group_name_H-M   'P 1'
#
loop_
_entity.id
_entity.type
_entity.pdbx_description
1 polymer ?
#
loop_
_entity_poly.entity_id
_entity_poly.type
_entity_poly.pdbx_seq_one_letter_code
_entity_poly.pdbx_strand_id
1 'polypeptide(L)'
;DALPIYSVDRGSDTFLNFTKEWLRQQLRVYGSPTCFSASVPGHIFIGTENGMLEYDAKEKKLVRLSSAGSVVSSSPVNCLYSAPDHSFWVGTLAGFSLYDKETNHFQDYTIRTNDREDINAGNLNGVNAIYIDRFDYMWLGTGREGAFRSVDMGEREIFQSVGREDTRVYQFLETGDGDFW
;
A
#
# COMPACT_ATOMS: atom_id res chain seq x y z
N ASP A 1 -1.04 -4.09 -23.15
CA ASP A 1 -1.76 -2.82 -23.22
C ASP A 1 -2.27 -2.45 -21.83
N ALA A 2 -1.58 -1.49 -21.18
CA ALA A 2 -2.02 -0.96 -19.90
C ALA A 2 -3.39 -0.28 -20.07
N LEU A 3 -4.33 -0.62 -19.19
CA LEU A 3 -5.64 0.04 -19.17
C LEU A 3 -5.44 1.52 -18.81
N PRO A 4 -6.17 2.43 -19.45
CA PRO A 4 -6.08 3.85 -19.12
C PRO A 4 -6.61 4.11 -17.69
N ILE A 5 -5.90 4.94 -16.94
CA ILE A 5 -6.38 5.42 -15.65
C ILE A 5 -7.37 6.56 -15.92
N TYR A 6 -8.58 6.41 -15.40
CA TYR A 6 -9.63 7.42 -15.51
C TYR A 6 -9.90 8.03 -14.13
N SER A 7 -9.92 9.36 -14.07
CA SER A 7 -10.53 10.10 -12.96
C SER A 7 -11.92 10.57 -13.41
N VAL A 8 -12.92 10.34 -12.57
CA VAL A 8 -14.30 10.83 -12.83
C VAL A 8 -14.46 12.17 -12.15
N ASP A 9 -14.64 13.22 -12.93
CA ASP A 9 -15.15 14.48 -12.40
C ASP A 9 -16.67 14.36 -12.19
N ARG A 10 -17.09 14.29 -10.92
CA ARG A 10 -18.51 14.14 -10.55
C ARG A 10 -19.40 15.33 -10.96
N GLY A 11 -18.80 16.44 -11.39
CA GLY A 11 -19.54 17.63 -11.84
C GLY A 11 -19.84 17.67 -13.32
N SER A 12 -19.12 16.93 -14.15
CA SER A 12 -19.19 16.99 -15.60
C SER A 12 -19.40 15.66 -16.32
N ASP A 13 -19.49 14.54 -15.60
CA ASP A 13 -19.48 13.17 -16.15
C ASP A 13 -18.33 12.90 -17.15
N THR A 14 -17.31 13.73 -17.11
CA THR A 14 -16.14 13.60 -17.98
C THR A 14 -15.08 12.76 -17.32
N PHE A 15 -14.69 11.68 -18.01
CA PHE A 15 -13.47 10.95 -17.65
C PHE A 15 -12.26 11.79 -18.05
N LEU A 16 -11.51 12.28 -17.09
CA LEU A 16 -10.21 12.88 -17.35
C LEU A 16 -9.26 11.76 -17.79
N ASN A 17 -9.12 11.61 -19.09
CA ASN A 17 -8.11 10.76 -19.68
C ASN A 17 -6.76 11.48 -19.52
N PHE A 18 -5.94 11.02 -18.56
CA PHE A 18 -4.52 11.39 -18.57
C PHE A 18 -3.97 10.89 -19.90
N THR A 19 -3.60 11.80 -20.79
CA THR A 19 -3.17 11.43 -22.14
C THR A 19 -2.16 10.29 -22.03
N LYS A 20 -2.45 9.21 -22.75
CA LYS A 20 -1.68 7.97 -22.78
C LYS A 20 -0.16 8.25 -22.89
N GLU A 21 0.21 9.34 -23.53
CA GLU A 21 1.60 9.76 -23.76
C GLU A 21 2.27 10.34 -22.49
N TRP A 22 1.60 11.25 -21.79
CA TRP A 22 2.15 11.83 -20.54
C TRP A 22 2.34 10.74 -19.47
N LEU A 23 1.34 9.90 -19.28
CA LEU A 23 1.41 8.80 -18.32
C LEU A 23 2.49 7.78 -18.70
N ARG A 24 2.62 7.45 -19.99
CA ARG A 24 3.69 6.58 -20.48
C ARG A 24 5.09 7.13 -20.22
N GLN A 25 5.29 8.44 -20.40
CA GLN A 25 6.59 9.07 -20.10
C GLN A 25 6.91 8.98 -18.61
N GLN A 26 5.93 9.20 -17.72
CA GLN A 26 6.13 9.10 -16.29
C GLN A 26 6.33 7.64 -15.85
N LEU A 27 5.54 6.71 -16.35
CA LEU A 27 5.66 5.30 -16.01
C LEU A 27 6.96 4.64 -16.54
N ARG A 28 7.58 5.17 -17.59
CA ARG A 28 8.92 4.72 -18.01
C ARG A 28 9.97 4.96 -16.93
N VAL A 29 9.78 5.98 -16.10
CA VAL A 29 10.70 6.31 -15.00
C VAL A 29 10.38 5.55 -13.74
N TYR A 30 9.08 5.36 -13.45
CA TYR A 30 8.60 4.85 -12.15
C TYR A 30 8.05 3.42 -12.22
N GLY A 31 7.98 2.81 -13.39
CA GLY A 31 7.41 1.47 -13.59
C GLY A 31 5.88 1.47 -13.67
N SER A 32 5.31 0.27 -13.84
CA SER A 32 3.86 0.09 -13.97
C SER A 32 3.16 0.38 -12.64
N PRO A 33 1.96 0.99 -12.65
CA PRO A 33 1.16 1.15 -11.45
C PRO A 33 0.63 -0.20 -10.98
N THR A 34 0.62 -0.39 -9.68
CA THR A 34 0.20 -1.63 -9.01
C THR A 34 -1.06 -1.45 -8.18
N CYS A 35 -1.19 -0.31 -7.51
CA CYS A 35 -2.33 0.01 -6.64
C CYS A 35 -2.56 1.53 -6.58
N PHE A 36 -3.76 1.92 -6.10
CA PHE A 36 -4.18 3.32 -6.01
C PHE A 36 -4.93 3.58 -4.71
N SER A 37 -4.83 4.82 -4.21
CA SER A 37 -5.71 5.37 -3.18
C SER A 37 -6.07 6.81 -3.51
N ALA A 38 -7.35 7.17 -3.34
CA ALA A 38 -7.89 8.52 -3.52
C ALA A 38 -8.61 9.01 -2.26
N SER A 39 -8.13 8.59 -1.09
CA SER A 39 -8.73 8.91 0.22
C SER A 39 -8.55 10.37 0.62
N VAL A 40 -7.55 11.05 0.07
CA VAL A 40 -7.31 12.48 0.30
C VAL A 40 -7.93 13.28 -0.85
N PRO A 41 -8.87 14.19 -0.60
CA PRO A 41 -9.52 14.99 -1.64
C PRO A 41 -8.50 15.74 -2.51
N GLY A 42 -8.64 15.59 -3.83
CA GLY A 42 -7.75 16.24 -4.81
C GLY A 42 -6.39 15.56 -5.02
N HIS A 43 -6.10 14.48 -4.30
CA HIS A 43 -4.85 13.74 -4.43
C HIS A 43 -5.10 12.27 -4.77
N ILE A 44 -4.26 11.72 -5.64
CA ILE A 44 -4.24 10.28 -5.94
C ILE A 44 -2.84 9.75 -5.60
N PHE A 45 -2.80 8.78 -4.71
CA PHE A 45 -1.58 8.05 -4.37
C PHE A 45 -1.49 6.80 -5.22
N ILE A 46 -0.31 6.55 -5.79
CA ILE A 46 -0.09 5.51 -6.79
C ILE A 46 1.11 4.67 -6.35
N GLY A 47 0.85 3.40 -6.03
CA GLY A 47 1.92 2.42 -5.91
C GLY A 47 2.41 2.00 -7.27
N THR A 48 3.71 1.83 -7.44
CA THR A 48 4.34 1.39 -8.69
C THR A 48 5.39 0.30 -8.43
N GLU A 49 5.92 -0.28 -9.51
CA GLU A 49 7.03 -1.23 -9.44
C GLU A 49 8.31 -0.61 -8.84
N ASN A 50 8.43 0.72 -8.83
CA ASN A 50 9.63 1.43 -8.36
C ASN A 50 9.31 2.48 -7.29
N GLY A 51 8.36 2.20 -6.41
CA GLY A 51 8.02 3.09 -5.30
C GLY A 51 6.63 3.71 -5.38
N MET A 52 6.44 4.83 -4.73
CA MET A 52 5.16 5.50 -4.56
C MET A 52 5.15 6.89 -5.18
N LEU A 53 4.04 7.27 -5.80
CA LEU A 53 3.82 8.58 -6.41
C LEU A 53 2.57 9.23 -5.80
N GLU A 54 2.55 10.56 -5.80
CA GLU A 54 1.38 11.38 -5.52
C GLU A 54 1.05 12.23 -6.74
N TYR A 55 -0.19 12.18 -7.18
CA TYR A 55 -0.75 13.09 -8.16
C TYR A 55 -1.66 14.11 -7.50
N ASP A 56 -1.32 15.39 -7.64
CA ASP A 56 -2.15 16.52 -7.24
C ASP A 56 -3.02 16.94 -8.44
N ALA A 57 -4.35 16.79 -8.29
CA ALA A 57 -5.30 17.09 -9.35
C ALA A 57 -5.45 18.59 -9.62
N LYS A 58 -5.24 19.45 -8.61
CA LYS A 58 -5.33 20.90 -8.72
C LYS A 58 -4.12 21.47 -9.48
N GLU A 59 -2.94 21.06 -9.05
CA GLU A 59 -1.67 21.50 -9.66
C GLU A 59 -1.34 20.70 -10.93
N LYS A 60 -2.07 19.61 -11.21
CA LYS A 60 -1.80 18.64 -12.30
C LYS A 60 -0.36 18.15 -12.27
N LYS A 61 0.15 17.90 -11.10
CA LYS A 61 1.54 17.54 -10.85
C LYS A 61 1.66 16.15 -10.29
N LEU A 62 2.62 15.39 -10.81
CA LEU A 62 3.02 14.09 -10.28
C LEU A 62 4.35 14.25 -9.55
N VAL A 63 4.42 13.75 -8.33
CA VAL A 63 5.60 13.81 -7.47
C VAL A 63 5.93 12.40 -6.99
N ARG A 64 7.21 12.04 -7.01
CA ARG A 64 7.68 10.82 -6.36
C ARG A 64 7.79 11.05 -4.86
N LEU A 65 7.18 10.16 -4.09
CA LEU A 65 7.34 10.12 -2.64
C LEU A 65 8.50 9.17 -2.29
N SER A 66 9.50 9.69 -1.61
CA SER A 66 10.68 8.90 -1.24
C SER A 66 11.33 9.45 0.02
N SER A 67 11.79 8.57 0.88
CA SER A 67 12.70 8.87 1.99
C SER A 67 14.00 8.13 1.79
N ALA A 68 15.11 8.74 2.17
CA ALA A 68 16.42 8.09 2.11
C ALA A 68 16.43 6.83 2.99
N GLY A 69 16.74 5.69 2.40
CA GLY A 69 16.84 4.40 3.08
C GLY A 69 15.50 3.65 3.27
N SER A 70 14.34 4.25 2.94
CA SER A 70 13.07 3.55 3.03
C SER A 70 12.93 2.43 2.01
N VAL A 71 12.31 1.32 2.43
CA VAL A 71 12.00 0.17 1.55
C VAL A 71 11.05 0.56 0.41
N VAL A 72 10.18 1.55 0.61
CA VAL A 72 9.28 2.07 -0.43
C VAL A 72 10.04 2.71 -1.59
N SER A 73 11.18 3.32 -1.29
CA SER A 73 11.98 4.01 -2.32
C SER A 73 12.68 3.09 -3.31
N SER A 74 12.79 1.80 -2.98
CA SER A 74 13.57 0.82 -3.77
C SER A 74 12.84 -0.49 -4.07
N SER A 75 11.58 -0.62 -3.65
CA SER A 75 10.79 -1.85 -3.81
C SER A 75 9.47 -1.60 -4.52
N PRO A 76 8.94 -2.59 -5.24
CA PRO A 76 7.57 -2.55 -5.73
C PRO A 76 6.58 -2.35 -4.57
N VAL A 77 5.67 -1.40 -4.74
CA VAL A 77 4.54 -1.19 -3.84
C VAL A 77 3.40 -2.11 -4.27
N ASN A 78 2.95 -2.99 -3.38
CA ASN A 78 1.92 -3.98 -3.69
C ASN A 78 0.53 -3.52 -3.28
N CYS A 79 0.42 -2.80 -2.16
CA CYS A 79 -0.85 -2.31 -1.65
C CYS A 79 -0.71 -1.00 -0.88
N LEU A 80 -1.82 -0.27 -0.80
CA LEU A 80 -1.99 0.95 -0.01
C LEU A 80 -3.23 0.81 0.87
N TYR A 81 -3.09 1.05 2.16
CA TYR A 81 -4.20 1.18 3.09
C TYR A 81 -4.20 2.60 3.66
N SER A 82 -5.30 3.31 3.47
CA SER A 82 -5.47 4.68 3.99
C SER A 82 -6.05 4.65 5.38
N ALA A 83 -5.33 5.18 6.34
CA ALA A 83 -5.82 5.37 7.69
C ALA A 83 -6.73 6.61 7.81
N PRO A 84 -7.58 6.70 8.85
CA PRO A 84 -8.49 7.82 9.04
C PRO A 84 -7.81 9.19 9.20
N ASP A 85 -6.56 9.22 9.66
CA ASP A 85 -5.72 10.42 9.82
C ASP A 85 -5.02 10.86 8.52
N HIS A 86 -5.40 10.24 7.39
CA HIS A 86 -4.79 10.45 6.08
C HIS A 86 -3.33 9.98 5.94
N SER A 87 -2.82 9.24 6.90
CA SER A 87 -1.59 8.47 6.72
C SER A 87 -1.84 7.24 5.84
N PHE A 88 -0.77 6.64 5.32
CA PHE A 88 -0.86 5.46 4.47
C PHE A 88 0.04 4.36 4.98
N TRP A 89 -0.54 3.19 5.16
CA TRP A 89 0.23 1.97 5.27
C TRP A 89 0.52 1.44 3.86
N VAL A 90 1.79 1.23 3.59
CA VAL A 90 2.33 0.88 2.28
C VAL A 90 2.95 -0.50 2.34
N GLY A 91 2.32 -1.48 1.73
CA GLY A 91 2.89 -2.83 1.60
C GLY A 91 3.81 -2.90 0.38
N THR A 92 5.01 -3.43 0.57
CA THR A 92 6.02 -3.60 -0.47
C THR A 92 6.50 -5.03 -0.58
N LEU A 93 7.29 -5.33 -1.59
CA LEU A 93 7.95 -6.63 -1.72
C LEU A 93 8.99 -6.87 -0.60
N ALA A 94 9.49 -5.83 0.05
CA ALA A 94 10.54 -5.88 1.07
C ALA A 94 10.06 -5.60 2.51
N GLY A 95 8.75 -5.50 2.74
CA GLY A 95 8.16 -5.18 4.03
C GLY A 95 7.00 -4.22 3.92
N PHE A 96 6.75 -3.44 4.96
CA PHE A 96 5.72 -2.42 4.93
C PHE A 96 6.18 -1.16 5.66
N SER A 97 5.54 -0.04 5.34
CA SER A 97 5.91 1.28 5.89
C SER A 97 4.67 2.08 6.20
N LEU A 98 4.78 2.96 7.18
CA LEU A 98 3.82 4.04 7.40
C LEU A 98 4.35 5.30 6.70
N TYR A 99 3.55 5.87 5.82
CA TYR A 99 3.80 7.16 5.21
C TYR A 99 2.99 8.24 5.92
N ASP A 100 3.69 9.20 6.50
CA ASP A 100 3.13 10.41 7.06
C ASP A 100 3.19 11.53 6.02
N LYS A 101 2.01 12.01 5.60
CA LYS A 101 1.89 13.06 4.60
C LYS A 101 2.35 14.43 5.10
N GLU A 102 2.18 14.73 6.38
CA GLU A 102 2.53 16.05 6.95
C GLU A 102 4.04 16.24 6.98
N THR A 103 4.77 15.19 7.34
CA THR A 103 6.24 15.22 7.42
C THR A 103 6.92 14.74 6.14
N ASN A 104 6.15 14.17 5.19
CA ASN A 104 6.65 13.50 3.98
C ASN A 104 7.71 12.44 4.30
N HIS A 105 7.45 11.63 5.33
CA HIS A 105 8.37 10.64 5.84
C HIS A 105 7.78 9.23 5.81
N PHE A 106 8.63 8.24 5.50
CA PHE A 106 8.31 6.82 5.62
C PHE A 106 9.00 6.24 6.86
N GLN A 107 8.22 5.63 7.71
CA GLN A 107 8.71 4.78 8.81
C GLN A 107 8.55 3.32 8.41
N ASP A 108 9.67 2.60 8.30
CA ASP A 108 9.68 1.20 7.87
C ASP A 108 9.45 0.25 9.05
N TYR A 109 8.72 -0.83 8.77
CA TYR A 109 8.40 -1.91 9.71
C TYR A 109 8.71 -3.27 9.11
N THR A 110 9.01 -4.22 9.99
CA THR A 110 9.18 -5.63 9.66
C THR A 110 8.17 -6.47 10.39
N ILE A 111 7.76 -7.61 9.79
CA ILE A 111 6.90 -8.55 10.48
C ILE A 111 7.76 -9.37 11.43
N ARG A 112 7.52 -9.21 12.74
CA ARG A 112 8.13 -10.02 13.78
C ARG A 112 7.09 -10.92 14.41
N THR A 113 7.45 -12.14 14.72
CA THR A 113 6.63 -13.06 15.49
C THR A 113 7.38 -13.51 16.73
N ASN A 114 6.68 -14.05 17.72
CA ASN A 114 7.32 -14.59 18.92
C ASN A 114 8.36 -15.69 18.63
N ASP A 115 8.23 -16.35 17.47
CA ASP A 115 9.08 -17.49 17.09
C ASP A 115 10.14 -17.13 16.02
N ARG A 116 10.01 -15.96 15.36
CA ARG A 116 10.90 -15.53 14.27
C ARG A 116 11.14 -14.02 14.34
N GLU A 117 12.40 -13.60 14.37
CA GLU A 117 12.77 -12.19 14.50
C GLU A 117 12.46 -11.34 13.24
N ASP A 118 12.44 -11.94 12.07
CA ASP A 118 12.13 -11.22 10.82
C ASP A 118 11.65 -12.18 9.72
N ILE A 119 10.38 -12.07 9.34
CA ILE A 119 9.79 -12.86 8.26
C ILE A 119 10.18 -12.30 6.89
N ASN A 120 10.55 -11.02 6.81
CA ASN A 120 10.95 -10.35 5.58
C ASN A 120 12.43 -10.53 5.22
N ALA A 121 13.25 -11.10 6.12
CA ALA A 121 14.65 -11.37 5.86
C ALA A 121 14.80 -12.42 4.75
N GLY A 122 14.83 -12.00 3.51
CA GLY A 122 15.07 -12.90 2.39
C GLY A 122 14.24 -12.69 1.13
N ASN A 123 13.59 -11.57 0.93
CA ASN A 123 12.82 -11.22 -0.30
C ASN A 123 11.66 -12.17 -0.66
N LEU A 124 11.17 -13.00 0.25
CA LEU A 124 10.19 -14.03 -0.08
C LEU A 124 8.76 -13.66 0.33
N ASN A 125 8.58 -12.63 1.17
CA ASN A 125 7.31 -12.36 1.84
C ASN A 125 6.86 -10.90 1.74
N GLY A 126 6.77 -10.42 0.50
CA GLY A 126 6.18 -9.11 0.26
C GLY A 126 4.78 -9.01 0.88
N VAL A 127 4.49 -7.86 1.48
CA VAL A 127 3.15 -7.55 1.97
C VAL A 127 2.27 -7.16 0.79
N ASN A 128 1.25 -7.97 0.53
CA ASN A 128 0.32 -7.80 -0.59
C ASN A 128 -0.99 -7.16 -0.19
N ALA A 129 -1.37 -7.28 1.09
CA ALA A 129 -2.59 -6.70 1.62
C ALA A 129 -2.35 -6.19 3.03
N ILE A 130 -2.94 -5.04 3.35
CA ILE A 130 -2.98 -4.44 4.69
C ILE A 130 -4.42 -4.08 4.98
N TYR A 131 -4.88 -4.41 6.19
CA TYR A 131 -6.19 -4.06 6.67
C TYR A 131 -6.12 -3.76 8.18
N ILE A 132 -6.85 -2.76 8.65
CA ILE A 132 -7.05 -2.50 10.09
C ILE A 132 -8.53 -2.73 10.37
N ASP A 133 -8.82 -3.69 11.24
CA ASP A 133 -10.18 -4.06 11.57
C ASP A 133 -10.82 -3.06 12.55
N ARG A 134 -12.12 -3.26 12.83
CA ARG A 134 -12.91 -2.40 13.74
C ARG A 134 -12.40 -2.40 15.18
N PHE A 135 -11.52 -3.35 15.53
CA PHE A 135 -10.91 -3.46 16.86
C PHE A 135 -9.48 -2.91 16.88
N ASP A 136 -9.05 -2.25 15.81
CA ASP A 136 -7.70 -1.68 15.61
C ASP A 136 -6.57 -2.73 15.55
N TYR A 137 -6.90 -3.99 15.25
CA TYR A 137 -5.86 -4.97 14.89
C TYR A 137 -5.44 -4.79 13.44
N MET A 138 -4.13 -4.78 13.21
CA MET A 138 -3.58 -4.77 11.86
C MET A 138 -3.46 -6.20 11.32
N TRP A 139 -3.96 -6.40 10.12
CA TRP A 139 -3.84 -7.64 9.37
C TRP A 139 -2.93 -7.43 8.17
N LEU A 140 -1.97 -8.33 8.00
CA LEU A 140 -1.02 -8.34 6.89
C LEU A 140 -1.18 -9.63 6.09
N GLY A 141 -1.43 -9.49 4.79
CA GLY A 141 -1.45 -10.59 3.84
C GLY A 141 -0.12 -10.66 3.10
N THR A 142 0.50 -11.83 3.07
CA THR A 142 1.80 -12.02 2.44
C THR A 142 1.72 -12.88 1.18
N GLY A 143 2.81 -12.86 0.41
CA GLY A 143 2.93 -13.63 -0.84
C GLY A 143 3.16 -15.13 -0.64
N ARG A 144 3.53 -15.58 0.56
CA ARG A 144 3.88 -16.99 0.83
C ARG A 144 3.56 -17.48 2.22
N GLU A 145 3.65 -16.65 3.24
CA GLU A 145 3.54 -17.06 4.65
C GLU A 145 2.12 -16.90 5.20
N GLY A 146 1.14 -16.66 4.33
CA GLY A 146 -0.25 -16.51 4.74
C GLY A 146 -0.58 -15.14 5.32
N ALA A 147 -1.46 -15.13 6.32
CA ALA A 147 -1.92 -13.93 6.99
C ALA A 147 -1.31 -13.80 8.38
N PHE A 148 -1.09 -12.56 8.78
CA PHE A 148 -0.63 -12.19 10.10
C PHE A 148 -1.56 -11.16 10.71
N ARG A 149 -1.77 -11.22 12.01
CA ARG A 149 -2.51 -10.22 12.78
C ARG A 149 -1.63 -9.68 13.90
N SER A 150 -1.66 -8.38 14.15
CA SER A 150 -0.97 -7.78 15.31
C SER A 150 -1.42 -8.44 16.62
N VAL A 151 -0.50 -8.59 17.57
CA VAL A 151 -0.78 -9.28 18.84
C VAL A 151 -1.74 -8.46 19.69
N ASP A 152 -1.52 -7.14 19.74
CA ASP A 152 -2.35 -6.20 20.47
C ASP A 152 -2.92 -5.11 19.54
N MET A 153 -3.99 -4.43 20.01
CA MET A 153 -4.53 -3.25 19.36
C MET A 153 -3.49 -2.14 19.32
N GLY A 154 -3.35 -1.48 18.17
CA GLY A 154 -2.34 -0.44 17.98
C GLY A 154 -0.90 -0.94 17.85
N GLU A 155 -0.63 -2.22 18.14
CA GLU A 155 0.69 -2.83 17.94
C GLU A 155 0.98 -3.03 16.43
N ARG A 156 2.16 -2.61 16.00
CA ARG A 156 2.57 -2.66 14.58
C ARG A 156 3.92 -3.34 14.37
N GLU A 157 4.46 -3.96 15.41
CA GLU A 157 5.78 -4.60 15.35
C GLU A 157 5.72 -6.11 15.58
N ILE A 158 4.79 -6.58 16.42
CA ILE A 158 4.67 -8.01 16.79
C ILE A 158 3.37 -8.57 16.23
N PHE A 159 3.49 -9.66 15.49
CA PHE A 159 2.40 -10.32 14.81
C PHE A 159 2.32 -11.79 15.20
N GLN A 160 1.13 -12.35 15.05
CA GLN A 160 0.90 -13.80 15.10
C GLN A 160 0.42 -14.29 13.73
N SER A 161 0.88 -15.45 13.32
CA SER A 161 0.37 -16.11 12.11
C SER A 161 -1.08 -16.53 12.31
N VAL A 162 -1.90 -16.32 11.27
CA VAL A 162 -3.31 -16.67 11.25
C VAL A 162 -3.57 -17.51 9.99
N GLY A 163 -4.06 -18.74 10.19
CA GLY A 163 -4.39 -19.63 9.08
C GLY A 163 -3.24 -20.58 8.71
N ARG A 164 -3.16 -20.91 7.42
CA ARG A 164 -2.18 -21.85 6.89
C ARG A 164 -0.94 -21.14 6.38
N GLU A 165 0.22 -21.67 6.71
CA GLU A 165 1.48 -21.38 6.02
C GLU A 165 1.38 -21.80 4.54
N ASP A 166 2.24 -21.29 3.69
CA ASP A 166 2.27 -21.50 2.22
C ASP A 166 1.02 -20.97 1.47
N THR A 167 0.26 -20.07 2.07
CA THR A 167 -0.91 -19.46 1.44
C THR A 167 -0.57 -18.03 0.99
N ARG A 168 -1.04 -17.67 -0.21
CA ARG A 168 -0.95 -16.29 -0.69
C ARG A 168 -2.21 -15.53 -0.30
N VAL A 169 -2.05 -14.37 0.31
CA VAL A 169 -3.15 -13.47 0.65
C VAL A 169 -3.01 -12.21 -0.18
N TYR A 170 -4.05 -11.89 -0.94
CA TYR A 170 -4.07 -10.74 -1.83
C TYR A 170 -5.00 -9.62 -1.35
N GLN A 171 -5.97 -9.94 -0.48
CA GLN A 171 -6.95 -8.99 0.00
C GLN A 171 -7.61 -9.48 1.28
N PHE A 172 -8.07 -8.56 2.09
CA PHE A 172 -8.96 -8.79 3.23
C PHE A 172 -10.30 -8.10 2.99
N LEU A 173 -11.37 -8.73 3.47
CA LEU A 173 -12.70 -8.17 3.45
C LEU A 173 -13.36 -8.42 4.81
N GLU A 174 -13.80 -7.35 5.48
CA GLU A 174 -14.66 -7.42 6.65
C GLU A 174 -16.09 -7.09 6.22
N THR A 175 -17.05 -7.99 6.52
CA THR A 175 -18.47 -7.76 6.25
C THR A 175 -19.10 -6.90 7.33
N GLY A 176 -20.29 -6.33 7.04
CA GLY A 176 -21.06 -5.56 8.03
C GLY A 176 -21.41 -6.35 9.29
N ASP A 177 -21.50 -7.67 9.19
CA ASP A 177 -21.81 -8.59 10.32
C ASP A 177 -20.54 -8.96 11.10
N GLY A 178 -19.37 -8.56 10.64
CA GLY A 178 -18.09 -8.80 11.29
C GLY A 178 -17.39 -10.08 10.88
N ASP A 179 -17.88 -10.77 9.87
CA ASP A 179 -17.17 -11.88 9.26
C ASP A 179 -15.97 -11.36 8.49
N PHE A 180 -14.88 -12.10 8.56
CA PHE A 180 -13.60 -11.74 7.98
C PHE A 180 -13.16 -12.79 6.96
N TRP A 181 -12.88 -12.33 5.73
CA TRP A 181 -12.48 -13.16 4.58
C TRP A 181 -11.14 -12.74 4.02
#